data_a48a95526ea7e04c7c5f838de3c214e6
#
_entry.id   a48a95526ea7e04c7c5f838de3c214e6
#
_cell.length_a   1.000
_cell.length_b   1.000
_cell.length_c   1.000
_cell.angle_alpha   90.00
_cell.angle_beta   90.00
_cell.angle_gamma   90.00
#
_symmetry.space_group_name_H-M   'P 1'
#
loop_
_entity.id
_entity.type
_entity.pdbx_description
1 polymer ?
#
loop_
_entity_poly.entity_id
_entity_poly.type
_entity_poly.pdbx_seq_one_letter_code
_entity_poly.pdbx_strand_id
1 'polypeptide(L)' 'VIKAAKLKLMNDFEYDEQGAHRYLQKKSMDHGINIVEMSYMILDNSSDF' A
#
# COMPACT_ATOMS: atom_id res chain seq x y z
N VAL A 1 -8.00 -4.45 5.40
CA VAL A 1 -6.54 -4.43 5.21
C VAL A 1 -6.12 -3.39 4.15
N ILE A 2 -6.86 -3.28 3.06
CA ILE A 2 -6.55 -2.30 2.02
C ILE A 2 -6.68 -0.89 2.56
N LYS A 3 -7.72 -0.63 3.32
CA LYS A 3 -7.94 0.69 3.90
C LYS A 3 -6.82 1.05 4.87
N ALA A 4 -6.39 0.11 5.68
CA ALA A 4 -5.31 0.35 6.63
C ALA A 4 -4.00 0.64 5.91
N ALA A 5 -3.71 -0.09 4.84
CA ALA A 5 -2.52 0.15 4.03
C ALA A 5 -2.57 1.52 3.36
N LYS A 6 -3.74 1.91 2.85
CA LYS A 6 -3.90 3.23 2.26
C LYS A 6 -3.66 4.33 3.28
N LEU A 7 -4.22 4.18 4.47
CA LEU A 7 -4.02 5.16 5.54
C LEU A 7 -2.55 5.30 5.89
N LYS A 8 -1.85 4.19 5.95
CA LYS A 8 -0.42 4.20 6.23
C LYS A 8 0.35 4.94 5.16
N LEU A 9 0.05 4.68 3.89
CA LEU A 9 0.71 5.36 2.79
C LEU A 9 0.39 6.85 2.77
N MET A 10 -0.85 7.20 3.08
CA MET A 10 -1.24 8.60 3.15
C MET A 10 -0.45 9.34 4.23
N ASN A 11 -0.22 8.68 5.35
CA ASN A 11 0.51 9.26 6.46
C ASN A 11 2.01 9.34 6.18
N ASP A 12 2.59 8.28 5.63
CA ASP A 12 4.03 8.18 5.44
C ASP A 12 4.52 9.01 4.25
N PHE A 13 3.75 9.06 3.17
CA PHE A 13 4.16 9.72 1.93
C PHE A 13 3.29 10.92 1.58
N GLU A 14 2.36 11.25 2.43
CA GLU A 14 1.45 12.38 2.21
C GLU A 14 0.64 12.23 0.93
N TYR A 15 0.35 11.00 0.52
CA TYR A 15 -0.55 10.74 -0.60
C TYR A 15 -1.98 11.05 -0.19
N ASP A 16 -2.81 11.42 -1.17
CA ASP A 16 -4.25 11.41 -0.95
C ASP A 16 -4.76 9.97 -1.13
N GLU A 17 -6.07 9.78 -0.95
CA GLU A 17 -6.65 8.45 -1.03
C GLU A 17 -6.43 7.82 -2.40
N GLN A 18 -6.61 8.60 -3.46
CA GLN A 18 -6.40 8.10 -4.82
C GLN A 18 -4.94 7.74 -5.06
N GLY A 19 -4.03 8.57 -4.59
CA GLY A 19 -2.61 8.30 -4.74
C GLY A 19 -2.19 7.03 -4.03
N ALA A 20 -2.68 6.84 -2.81
CA ALA A 20 -2.38 5.63 -2.05
C ALA A 20 -2.94 4.39 -2.74
N HIS A 21 -4.16 4.49 -3.28
CA HIS A 21 -4.77 3.37 -3.98
C HIS A 21 -3.97 3.01 -5.24
N ARG A 22 -3.56 4.01 -5.98
CA ARG A 22 -2.74 3.81 -7.18
C ARG A 22 -1.41 3.16 -6.84
N TYR A 23 -0.81 3.60 -5.77
CA TYR A 23 0.45 3.02 -5.31
C TYR A 23 0.28 1.53 -5.04
N LEU A 24 -0.79 1.17 -4.32
CA LEU A 24 -1.07 -0.23 -4.03
C LEU A 24 -1.27 -1.04 -5.30
N GLN A 25 -2.04 -0.51 -6.25
CA GLN A 25 -2.29 -1.20 -7.50
C GLN A 25 -1.00 -1.41 -8.29
N LYS A 26 -0.22 -0.36 -8.41
CA LYS A 26 1.03 -0.44 -9.17
C LYS A 26 1.99 -1.45 -8.54
N LYS A 27 2.14 -1.39 -7.23
CA LYS A 27 3.05 -2.30 -6.54
C LYS A 27 2.58 -3.75 -6.63
N SER A 28 1.27 -3.97 -6.52
CA SER A 28 0.77 -5.33 -6.66
C SER A 28 1.03 -5.89 -8.04
N MET A 29 0.88 -5.07 -9.08
CA MET A 29 1.18 -5.48 -10.44
C MET A 29 2.67 -5.75 -10.63
N ASP A 30 3.50 -4.89 -10.08
CA ASP A 30 4.96 -5.03 -10.19
C ASP A 30 5.44 -6.33 -9.54
N HIS A 31 4.79 -6.72 -8.45
CA HIS A 31 5.17 -7.95 -7.74
C HIS A 31 4.39 -9.18 -8.21
N GLY A 32 3.42 -9.00 -9.10
CA GLY A 32 2.62 -10.10 -9.60
C GLY A 32 1.71 -10.72 -8.56
N ILE A 33 1.24 -9.92 -7.61
CA ILE A 33 0.34 -10.35 -6.55
C ILE A 33 -0.91 -9.48 -6.55
N ASN A 34 -1.93 -9.87 -5.78
CA ASN A 34 -3.13 -9.06 -5.71
C ASN A 34 -2.95 -7.92 -4.69
N ILE A 35 -3.88 -6.97 -4.74
CA ILE A 35 -3.79 -5.76 -3.93
C ILE A 35 -3.93 -6.05 -2.43
N VAL A 36 -4.70 -7.06 -2.07
CA VAL A 36 -4.86 -7.43 -0.67
C VAL A 36 -3.55 -7.95 -0.11
N GLU A 37 -2.88 -8.80 -0.86
CA GLU A 37 -1.60 -9.33 -0.46
C GLU A 37 -0.54 -8.24 -0.35
N MET A 38 -0.53 -7.32 -1.30
CA MET A 38 0.38 -6.17 -1.23
C MET A 38 0.11 -5.32 0.00
N SER A 39 -1.17 -5.16 0.35
CA SER A 39 -1.54 -4.41 1.54
C SER A 39 -0.98 -5.05 2.81
N TYR A 40 -1.05 -6.36 2.90
CA TYR A 40 -0.47 -7.07 4.04
C TYR A 40 1.05 -6.86 4.11
N MET A 41 1.71 -6.91 2.97
CA MET A 41 3.15 -6.70 2.92
C MET A 41 3.54 -5.31 3.40
N ILE A 42 2.78 -4.30 2.99
CA ILE A 42 3.05 -2.93 3.41
C ILE A 42 2.87 -2.77 4.91
N LEU A 43 1.81 -3.36 5.46
CA LEU A 43 1.55 -3.26 6.89
C LEU A 43 2.56 -4.05 7.71
N ASP A 44 2.97 -5.21 7.21
CA ASP A 44 3.88 -6.09 7.91
C ASP A 44 5.30 -5.54 7.92
N ASN A 45 5.74 -4.95 6.81
CA ASN A 45 7.11 -4.44 6.66
C ASN A 45 7.21 -2.95 6.92
N SER A 46 6.27 -2.39 7.64
CA SER A 46 6.22 -0.94 7.83
C SER A 46 7.45 -0.38 8.51
N SER A 47 8.11 -1.16 9.33
CA SER A 47 9.29 -0.69 10.05
C SER A 47 10.57 -0.77 9.22
N ASP A 48 10.52 -1.47 8.09
CA ASP A 48 11.71 -1.71 7.26
C ASP A 48 11.78 -0.78 6.04
N PHE A 49 10.75 0.01 5.84
CA PHE A 49 10.79 1.00 4.78
C PHE A 49 11.49 2.27 5.25
#